data_b46df89ddbab788a041e9615337e124d
#
_entry.id   b46df89ddbab788a041e9615337e124d
#
_cell.length_a   1.000
_cell.length_b   1.000
_cell.length_c   1.000
_cell.angle_alpha   90.00
_cell.angle_beta   90.00
_cell.angle_gamma   90.00
#
_symmetry.space_group_name_H-M   'P 1'
#
loop_
_entity.id
_entity.type
_entity.pdbx_description
1 polymer ?
#
loop_
_entity_poly.entity_id
_entity_poly.type
_entity_poly.pdbx_seq_one_letter_code
_entity_poly.pdbx_strand_id
1 'polypeptide(L)'
;MSRDEVMAAFGEKAFLLLMSGDKLMGLLGWQVENLVARTDNVYVDPQVPQAVAAKLLLTEVEKASRDLQCEASLLFLPPRLAQRKAGWQTLGYELKTIEQLGVRAWYEAARESMPPDTVMLFKQLRQDRVLHSF
;
A
#
# COMPACT_ATOMS: atom_id res chain seq x y z
N MET A 1 -22.87 12.49 -14.47
CA MET A 1 -21.61 11.79 -14.81
C MET A 1 -20.85 11.52 -13.55
N SER A 2 -20.61 10.26 -13.28
CA SER A 2 -19.86 9.90 -12.08
C SER A 2 -18.37 10.10 -12.32
N ARG A 3 -17.68 10.58 -11.32
CA ARG A 3 -16.23 10.71 -11.29
C ARG A 3 -15.67 9.73 -10.29
N ASP A 4 -14.62 9.04 -10.70
CA ASP A 4 -13.86 8.26 -9.76
C ASP A 4 -12.99 9.22 -8.93
N GLU A 5 -13.08 9.09 -7.63
CA GLU A 5 -12.47 10.04 -6.71
C GLU A 5 -11.87 9.30 -5.53
N VAL A 6 -10.66 9.67 -5.13
CA VAL A 6 -10.05 9.12 -3.93
C VAL A 6 -10.25 10.10 -2.78
N MET A 7 -10.89 9.63 -1.73
CA MET A 7 -11.18 10.41 -0.54
C MET A 7 -10.43 9.81 0.65
N ALA A 8 -10.13 10.63 1.64
CA ALA A 8 -9.47 10.17 2.85
C ALA A 8 -10.42 10.29 4.04
N ALA A 9 -10.44 9.25 4.85
CA ALA A 9 -11.15 9.24 6.12
C ALA A 9 -10.12 8.98 7.22
N PHE A 10 -10.16 9.77 8.29
CA PHE A 10 -9.15 9.72 9.33
C PHE A 10 -9.73 9.24 10.66
N GLY A 11 -8.97 8.45 11.37
CA GLY A 11 -9.24 7.93 12.70
C GLY A 11 -7.90 7.52 13.29
N GLU A 12 -7.84 6.39 13.99
CA GLU A 12 -6.57 5.83 14.45
C GLU A 12 -5.68 5.43 13.28
N LYS A 13 -6.29 5.16 12.14
CA LYS A 13 -5.65 4.77 10.91
C LYS A 13 -6.27 5.57 9.78
N ALA A 14 -5.47 5.99 8.82
CA ALA A 14 -6.01 6.66 7.64
C ALA A 14 -6.59 5.63 6.68
N PHE A 15 -7.73 5.95 6.09
CA PHE A 15 -8.35 5.11 5.05
C PHE A 15 -8.50 5.93 3.79
N LEU A 16 -8.13 5.34 2.66
CA LEU A 16 -8.37 5.91 1.35
C LEU A 16 -9.52 5.18 0.70
N LEU A 17 -10.48 5.94 0.23
CA LEU A 17 -11.72 5.44 -0.36
C LEU A 17 -11.75 5.83 -1.83
N LEU A 18 -11.88 4.86 -2.71
CA LEU A 18 -12.11 5.12 -4.14
C LEU A 18 -13.61 5.14 -4.35
N MET A 19 -14.13 6.32 -4.69
CA MET A 19 -15.55 6.53 -4.86
C MET A 19 -15.90 6.84 -6.32
N SER A 20 -17.06 6.36 -6.74
CA SER A 20 -17.68 6.79 -7.98
C SER A 20 -19.07 7.27 -7.63
N GLY A 21 -19.24 8.60 -7.52
CA GLY A 21 -20.43 9.18 -6.92
C GLY A 21 -20.55 8.74 -5.47
N ASP A 22 -21.68 8.13 -5.13
CA ASP A 22 -21.94 7.61 -3.78
C ASP A 22 -21.52 6.15 -3.61
N LYS A 23 -20.97 5.54 -4.66
CA LYS A 23 -20.61 4.12 -4.63
C LYS A 23 -19.15 3.94 -4.23
N LEU A 24 -18.92 3.05 -3.25
CA LEU A 24 -17.57 2.65 -2.86
C LEU A 24 -17.04 1.63 -3.86
N MET A 25 -15.96 2.00 -4.55
CA MET A 25 -15.31 1.16 -5.55
C MET A 25 -14.09 0.43 -5.01
N GLY A 26 -13.46 1.00 -4.01
CA GLY A 26 -12.29 0.42 -3.38
C GLY A 26 -11.94 1.12 -2.09
N LEU A 27 -11.11 0.46 -1.29
CA LEU A 27 -10.73 0.94 0.04
C LEU A 27 -9.38 0.37 0.40
N LEU A 28 -8.57 1.15 1.10
CA LEU A 28 -7.41 0.61 1.80
C LEU A 28 -7.13 1.40 3.07
N GLY A 29 -6.45 0.76 4.01
CA GLY A 29 -5.93 1.41 5.19
C GLY A 29 -4.46 1.72 5.00
N TRP A 30 -4.02 2.87 5.49
CA TRP A 30 -2.66 3.35 5.31
C TRP A 30 -2.15 4.02 6.58
N GLN A 31 -0.91 3.71 6.93
CA GLN A 31 -0.23 4.40 8.02
C GLN A 31 1.27 4.43 7.76
N VAL A 32 1.95 5.37 8.39
CA VAL A 32 3.39 5.54 8.25
C VAL A 32 4.02 5.53 9.63
N GLU A 33 5.12 4.79 9.75
CA GLU A 33 5.94 4.76 10.94
C GLU A 33 7.38 4.48 10.55
N ASN A 34 8.31 5.22 11.12
CA ASN A 34 9.74 5.06 10.85
C ASN A 34 10.08 5.11 9.36
N LEU A 35 9.43 6.03 8.62
CA LEU A 35 9.64 6.23 7.18
C LEU A 35 9.24 5.02 6.33
N VAL A 36 8.39 4.16 6.86
CA VAL A 36 7.84 3.01 6.14
C VAL A 36 6.34 3.18 6.03
N ALA A 37 5.83 3.20 4.81
CA ALA A 37 4.40 3.20 4.55
C ALA A 37 3.87 1.77 4.64
N ARG A 38 2.75 1.58 5.32
CA ARG A 38 2.13 0.27 5.51
C ARG A 38 0.69 0.36 5.07
N THR A 39 0.33 -0.45 4.09
CA THR A 39 -1.00 -0.48 3.49
C THR A 39 -1.63 -1.85 3.69
N ASP A 40 -2.84 -1.88 4.23
CA ASP A 40 -3.57 -3.11 4.46
C ASP A 40 -5.08 -2.87 4.29
N ASN A 41 -5.90 -3.86 4.66
CA ASN A 41 -7.36 -3.77 4.56
C ASN A 41 -7.83 -3.39 3.16
N VAL A 42 -7.15 -3.91 2.14
CA VAL A 42 -7.46 -3.58 0.75
C VAL A 42 -8.75 -4.27 0.32
N TYR A 43 -9.68 -3.47 -0.19
CA TYR A 43 -10.94 -3.93 -0.75
C TYR A 43 -11.11 -3.33 -2.15
N VAL A 44 -11.53 -4.16 -3.08
CA VAL A 44 -11.90 -3.71 -4.43
C VAL A 44 -13.27 -4.32 -4.77
N ASP A 45 -14.19 -3.47 -5.20
CA ASP A 45 -15.51 -3.93 -5.64
C ASP A 45 -15.32 -4.96 -6.78
N PRO A 46 -16.00 -6.12 -6.72
CA PRO A 46 -15.82 -7.16 -7.75
C PRO A 46 -16.15 -6.70 -9.18
N GLN A 47 -16.95 -5.66 -9.33
CA GLN A 47 -17.32 -5.14 -10.64
C GLN A 47 -16.29 -4.15 -11.21
N VAL A 48 -15.29 -3.79 -10.41
CA VAL A 48 -14.25 -2.84 -10.82
C VAL A 48 -13.00 -3.60 -11.23
N PRO A 49 -12.37 -3.26 -12.36
CA PRO A 49 -11.08 -3.85 -12.71
C PRO A 49 -10.07 -3.58 -11.59
N GLN A 50 -9.53 -4.66 -11.02
CA GLN A 50 -8.59 -4.57 -9.90
C GLN A 50 -7.41 -3.67 -10.23
N ALA A 51 -6.86 -3.78 -11.44
CA ALA A 51 -5.69 -2.99 -11.85
C ALA A 51 -5.99 -1.49 -11.83
N VAL A 52 -7.20 -1.10 -12.23
CA VAL A 52 -7.59 0.32 -12.25
C VAL A 52 -7.73 0.85 -10.82
N ALA A 53 -8.46 0.14 -9.97
CA ALA A 53 -8.65 0.54 -8.58
C ALA A 53 -7.33 0.60 -7.82
N ALA A 54 -6.48 -0.41 -7.98
CA ALA A 54 -5.17 -0.45 -7.35
C ALA A 54 -4.30 0.72 -7.79
N LYS A 55 -4.27 1.02 -9.08
CA LYS A 55 -3.48 2.14 -9.59
C LYS A 55 -3.92 3.46 -8.99
N LEU A 56 -5.22 3.71 -8.95
CA LEU A 56 -5.76 4.97 -8.40
C LEU A 56 -5.45 5.11 -6.91
N LEU A 57 -5.71 4.07 -6.14
CA LEU A 57 -5.48 4.11 -4.69
C LEU A 57 -4.00 4.19 -4.35
N LEU A 58 -3.17 3.36 -4.98
CA LEU A 58 -1.74 3.33 -4.68
C LEU A 58 -1.01 4.58 -5.19
N THR A 59 -1.51 5.24 -6.23
CA THR A 59 -0.95 6.53 -6.65
C THR A 59 -1.08 7.55 -5.52
N GLU A 60 -2.22 7.59 -4.85
CA GLU A 60 -2.41 8.49 -3.71
C GLU A 60 -1.59 8.08 -2.50
N VAL A 61 -1.48 6.77 -2.23
CA VAL A 61 -0.62 6.26 -1.16
C VAL A 61 0.83 6.67 -1.39
N GLU A 62 1.34 6.49 -2.60
CA GLU A 62 2.72 6.82 -2.91
C GLU A 62 2.97 8.32 -2.81
N LYS A 63 2.05 9.13 -3.31
CA LYS A 63 2.16 10.58 -3.22
C LYS A 63 2.25 11.03 -1.75
N ALA A 64 1.32 10.56 -0.93
CA ALA A 64 1.32 10.90 0.50
C ALA A 64 2.57 10.37 1.21
N SER A 65 3.00 9.15 0.86
CA SER A 65 4.18 8.53 1.45
C SER A 65 5.46 9.28 1.06
N ARG A 66 5.58 9.72 -0.19
CA ARG A 66 6.72 10.51 -0.64
C ARG A 66 6.75 11.88 0.02
N ASP A 67 5.59 12.50 0.24
CA ASP A 67 5.49 13.77 0.96
C ASP A 67 6.01 13.64 2.40
N LEU A 68 5.86 12.46 3.00
CA LEU A 68 6.38 12.14 4.33
C LEU A 68 7.80 11.55 4.27
N GLN A 69 8.42 11.53 3.09
CA GLN A 69 9.78 11.06 2.86
C GLN A 69 9.98 9.58 3.18
N CYS A 70 8.94 8.75 2.99
CA CYS A 70 9.04 7.32 3.21
C CYS A 70 10.08 6.68 2.30
N GLU A 71 10.82 5.72 2.85
CA GLU A 71 11.84 4.96 2.13
C GLU A 71 11.25 3.79 1.37
N ALA A 72 10.19 3.20 1.91
CA ALA A 72 9.60 1.99 1.38
C ALA A 72 8.08 1.97 1.60
N SER A 73 7.40 1.23 0.75
CA SER A 73 5.97 0.96 0.86
C SER A 73 5.75 -0.54 0.96
N LEU A 74 5.10 -0.97 2.03
CA LEU A 74 4.69 -2.35 2.26
C LEU A 74 3.20 -2.45 1.99
N LEU A 75 2.81 -3.45 1.21
CA LEU A 75 1.42 -3.69 0.87
C LEU A 75 1.05 -5.11 1.28
N PHE A 76 0.10 -5.23 2.19
CA PHE A 76 -0.35 -6.52 2.70
C PHE A 76 -1.68 -6.90 2.06
N LEU A 77 -1.69 -7.99 1.32
CA LEU A 77 -2.85 -8.43 0.54
C LEU A 77 -3.24 -9.85 0.87
N PRO A 78 -4.55 -10.18 0.79
CA PRO A 78 -4.96 -11.57 0.73
C PRO A 78 -4.27 -12.26 -0.47
N PRO A 79 -3.88 -13.54 -0.34
CA PRO A 79 -3.18 -14.23 -1.44
C PRO A 79 -3.89 -14.16 -2.79
N ARG A 80 -5.22 -14.22 -2.79
CA ARG A 80 -6.01 -14.15 -4.02
C ARG A 80 -5.81 -12.85 -4.81
N LEU A 81 -5.64 -11.72 -4.11
CA LEU A 81 -5.38 -10.44 -4.76
C LEU A 81 -3.94 -10.35 -5.24
N ALA A 82 -3.01 -10.93 -4.49
CA ALA A 82 -1.60 -10.92 -4.83
C ALA A 82 -1.25 -11.83 -6.01
N GLN A 83 -2.12 -12.75 -6.38
CA GLN A 83 -1.87 -13.69 -7.48
C GLN A 83 -1.70 -13.00 -8.84
N ARG A 84 -2.25 -11.81 -9.02
CA ARG A 84 -2.11 -11.06 -10.27
C ARG A 84 -0.78 -10.30 -10.30
N LYS A 85 0.29 -11.06 -10.35
CA LYS A 85 1.66 -10.52 -10.25
C LYS A 85 1.96 -9.44 -11.28
N ALA A 86 1.52 -9.61 -12.53
CA ALA A 86 1.80 -8.66 -13.58
C ALA A 86 1.23 -7.27 -13.27
N GLY A 87 0.04 -7.20 -12.69
CA GLY A 87 -0.58 -5.94 -12.29
C GLY A 87 0.22 -5.21 -11.23
N TRP A 88 0.66 -5.92 -10.21
CA TRP A 88 1.44 -5.33 -9.13
C TRP A 88 2.84 -4.94 -9.58
N GLN A 89 3.48 -5.76 -10.42
CA GLN A 89 4.79 -5.45 -10.98
C GLN A 89 4.75 -4.18 -11.83
N THR A 90 3.66 -3.97 -12.57
CA THR A 90 3.47 -2.74 -13.35
C THR A 90 3.47 -1.51 -12.47
N LEU A 91 3.00 -1.63 -11.22
CA LEU A 91 3.01 -0.56 -10.25
C LEU A 91 4.33 -0.47 -9.47
N GLY A 92 5.28 -1.36 -9.75
CA GLY A 92 6.59 -1.35 -9.11
C GLY A 92 6.67 -2.18 -7.84
N TYR A 93 5.63 -2.95 -7.53
CA TYR A 93 5.63 -3.82 -6.35
C TYR A 93 6.10 -5.22 -6.69
N GLU A 94 6.82 -5.85 -5.77
CA GLU A 94 7.25 -7.23 -5.90
C GLU A 94 6.96 -8.02 -4.64
N LEU A 95 6.64 -9.29 -4.83
CA LEU A 95 6.35 -10.19 -3.72
C LEU A 95 7.64 -10.49 -2.95
N LYS A 96 7.62 -10.27 -1.64
CA LYS A 96 8.76 -10.56 -0.78
C LYS A 96 8.29 -11.16 0.54
N THR A 97 9.15 -11.98 1.13
CA THR A 97 8.99 -12.38 2.53
C THR A 97 9.61 -11.30 3.42
N ILE A 98 9.20 -11.28 4.68
CA ILE A 98 9.73 -10.31 5.66
C ILE A 98 11.25 -10.42 5.73
N GLU A 99 11.79 -11.64 5.72
CA GLU A 99 13.22 -11.91 5.82
C GLU A 99 14.01 -11.37 4.63
N GLN A 100 13.36 -11.16 3.49
CA GLN A 100 14.03 -10.65 2.29
C GLN A 100 14.20 -9.13 2.28
N LEU A 101 13.68 -8.41 3.28
CA LEU A 101 13.68 -6.94 3.25
C LEU A 101 15.07 -6.33 3.41
N GLY A 102 15.98 -6.96 4.12
CA GLY A 102 17.37 -6.53 4.18
C GLY A 102 17.67 -5.24 4.94
N VAL A 103 16.67 -4.46 5.28
CA VAL A 103 16.81 -3.25 6.09
C VAL A 103 16.04 -3.46 7.38
N ARG A 104 16.71 -3.26 8.51
CA ARG A 104 16.14 -3.57 9.81
C ARG A 104 14.83 -2.84 10.07
N ALA A 105 14.77 -1.54 9.77
CA ALA A 105 13.56 -0.76 9.99
C ALA A 105 12.38 -1.30 9.16
N TRP A 106 12.65 -1.75 7.94
CA TRP A 106 11.63 -2.32 7.07
C TRP A 106 11.16 -3.69 7.60
N TYR A 107 12.13 -4.50 8.04
CA TYR A 107 11.84 -5.81 8.63
C TYR A 107 10.93 -5.67 9.87
N GLU A 108 11.28 -4.77 10.77
CA GLU A 108 10.52 -4.56 11.99
C GLU A 108 9.12 -4.02 11.70
N ALA A 109 8.99 -3.08 10.76
CA ALA A 109 7.70 -2.54 10.35
C ALA A 109 6.81 -3.65 9.78
N ALA A 110 7.36 -4.51 8.93
CA ALA A 110 6.61 -5.62 8.35
C ALA A 110 6.18 -6.62 9.42
N ARG A 111 7.10 -6.98 10.30
CA ARG A 111 6.83 -7.94 11.37
C ARG A 111 5.72 -7.48 12.31
N GLU A 112 5.73 -6.20 12.66
CA GLU A 112 4.73 -5.63 13.56
C GLU A 112 3.36 -5.45 12.93
N SER A 113 3.31 -5.29 11.61
CA SER A 113 2.11 -4.81 10.93
C SER A 113 1.41 -5.85 10.07
N MET A 114 2.10 -6.92 9.69
CA MET A 114 1.55 -7.90 8.76
C MET A 114 0.33 -8.61 9.34
N PRO A 115 -0.86 -8.41 8.75
CA PRO A 115 -2.05 -9.11 9.22
C PRO A 115 -1.96 -10.61 8.94
N PRO A 116 -2.65 -11.44 9.73
CA PRO A 116 -2.71 -12.88 9.44
C PRO A 116 -3.32 -13.13 8.06
N ASP A 117 -2.89 -14.23 7.44
CA ASP A 117 -3.40 -14.69 6.15
C ASP A 117 -3.19 -13.70 5.00
N THR A 118 -2.14 -12.90 5.09
CA THR A 118 -1.74 -11.99 4.01
C THR A 118 -0.36 -12.34 3.48
N VAL A 119 -0.08 -11.83 2.29
CA VAL A 119 1.27 -11.83 1.74
C VAL A 119 1.71 -10.38 1.57
N MET A 120 3.01 -10.17 1.53
CA MET A 120 3.58 -8.84 1.46
C MET A 120 4.11 -8.54 0.06
N LEU A 121 3.73 -7.38 -0.46
CA LEU A 121 4.34 -6.79 -1.64
C LEU A 121 5.16 -5.58 -1.20
N PHE A 122 6.28 -5.36 -1.86
CA PHE A 122 7.26 -4.35 -1.48
C PHE A 122 7.63 -3.45 -2.65
N LYS A 123 7.73 -2.16 -2.37
CA LYS A 123 8.27 -1.17 -3.32
C LYS A 123 9.18 -0.20 -2.58
N GLN A 124 10.40 -0.04 -3.06
CA GLN A 124 11.29 0.98 -2.53
C GLN A 124 10.92 2.32 -3.16
N LEU A 125 10.66 3.33 -2.32
CA LEU A 125 10.22 4.65 -2.78
C LEU A 125 11.36 5.62 -2.99
N ARG A 126 12.51 5.40 -2.33
CA ARG A 126 13.68 6.26 -2.43
C ARG A 126 14.91 5.42 -2.71
N GLN A 127 15.77 5.92 -3.58
CA GLN A 127 17.07 5.28 -3.83
C GLN A 127 18.03 5.51 -2.67
N ASP A 128 18.02 6.72 -2.13
CA ASP A 128 18.82 7.09 -0.97
C ASP A 128 18.00 6.86 0.30
N ARG A 129 18.59 6.18 1.26
CA ARG A 129 17.97 5.97 2.57
C ARG A 129 18.48 6.99 3.56
N VAL A 130 17.63 7.34 4.51
CA VAL A 130 18.07 8.13 5.65
C VAL A 130 19.04 7.27 6.46
N LEU A 131 20.23 7.78 6.70
CA LEU A 131 21.22 7.06 7.48
C LEU A 131 20.90 7.18 8.97
N HIS A 132 20.53 6.05 9.55
CA HIS A 132 20.27 5.96 10.99
C HIS A 132 21.53 5.44 11.67
N SER A 133 22.55 6.25 11.66
CA SER A 133 23.87 5.85 12.19
C SER A 133 24.06 6.21 13.65
N PHE A 134 23.03 6.60 14.29
CA PHE A 134 23.16 7.13 15.65
C PHE A 134 22.35 6.39 16.66
#